data_48e18b69c2c147b6ec266261372e45f3
#
_entry.id   48e18b69c2c147b6ec266261372e45f3
#
_cell.length_a   1.000
_cell.length_b   1.000
_cell.length_c   1.000
_cell.angle_alpha   90.00
_cell.angle_beta   90.00
_cell.angle_gamma   90.00
#
_symmetry.space_group_name_H-M   'P 1'
#
loop_
_entity.id
_entity.type
_entity.pdbx_description
1 polymer ?
#
loop_
_entity_poly.entity_id
_entity_poly.type
_entity_poly.pdbx_seq_one_letter_code
_entity_poly.pdbx_strand_id
1 'polypeptide(L)'
;MWRKYGSTAETSNDTAKEDTAPVTETAGTDAETGTSDEGKVLNIYCWNEEFKSRLTDHYPGYTEVDATTGTIGDVTVKWNITPNDDNAYQNNLDATLLKQADAAADDKIDIFLVEADYALKYVDTDYTMAVSDLGITDSDLSKQYQYTKDVVTNSDGVLKGLSWQGCPGVLFYNRDAAKAVLGSDDPSEVQNYVKDWDTFNDTAKKMKDAGYTITSSANDTYRVYSNNVTSKWVVDGKINIDDNIMKWVDDSKELVDAGETGTYELWSDDWKKGFYPEGKVFCYFGPAWFVNF
;
A
#
# COMPACT_ATOMS: atom_id res chain seq x y z
N MET A 1 -13.48 -10.04 16.50
CA MET A 1 -13.14 -9.37 17.77
C MET A 1 -12.16 -8.24 17.48
N TRP A 2 -12.68 -7.04 17.29
CA TRP A 2 -11.85 -5.86 16.97
C TRP A 2 -11.15 -5.38 18.23
N ARG A 3 -9.82 -5.39 18.26
CA ARG A 3 -9.08 -4.77 19.35
C ARG A 3 -9.06 -3.26 19.16
N LYS A 4 -9.74 -2.55 20.09
CA LYS A 4 -9.59 -1.10 20.25
C LYS A 4 -8.16 -0.78 20.71
N TYR A 5 -7.40 -0.07 19.93
CA TYR A 5 -6.24 0.66 20.42
C TYR A 5 -6.71 2.05 20.82
N GLY A 6 -6.98 2.22 22.11
CA GLY A 6 -7.17 3.52 22.73
C GLY A 6 -5.83 4.04 23.24
N SER A 7 -5.32 5.09 22.67
CA SER A 7 -4.22 5.87 23.21
C SER A 7 -4.81 6.97 24.09
N THR A 8 -4.56 6.88 25.40
CA THR A 8 -4.74 8.00 26.31
C THR A 8 -3.52 8.91 26.21
N ALA A 9 -3.70 10.09 25.65
CA ALA A 9 -2.71 11.14 25.73
C ALA A 9 -2.82 11.84 27.09
N GLU A 10 -1.81 11.69 27.93
CA GLU A 10 -1.59 12.59 29.06
C GLU A 10 -0.79 13.80 28.59
N THR A 11 -1.41 14.96 28.78
CA THR A 11 -0.76 16.26 28.61
C THR A 11 0.07 16.58 29.87
N SER A 12 1.39 16.68 29.70
CA SER A 12 2.23 17.37 30.66
C SER A 12 2.89 18.58 29.99
N ASN A 13 2.48 19.77 30.43
CA ASN A 13 3.19 21.03 30.21
C ASN A 13 4.50 20.97 30.99
N ASP A 14 5.62 21.18 30.33
CA ASP A 14 6.81 21.70 31.00
C ASP A 14 7.55 22.67 30.10
N THR A 15 7.72 23.86 30.61
CA THR A 15 8.41 24.99 30.02
C THR A 15 9.90 24.88 30.34
N ALA A 16 10.75 24.77 29.33
CA ALA A 16 12.20 24.94 29.50
C ALA A 16 12.77 25.93 28.51
N LYS A 17 13.59 26.79 29.08
CA LYS A 17 14.22 28.01 28.56
C LYS A 17 15.18 27.74 27.41
N GLU A 18 15.20 28.69 26.48
CA GLU A 18 16.30 28.92 25.53
C GLU A 18 17.65 29.11 26.24
N ASP A 19 18.65 28.38 25.75
CA ASP A 19 20.04 28.72 26.00
C ASP A 19 20.80 28.67 24.66
N THR A 20 21.20 29.83 24.21
CA THR A 20 21.97 30.04 22.99
C THR A 20 23.45 29.93 23.29
N ALA A 21 24.16 29.02 22.64
CA ALA A 21 25.61 29.03 22.57
C ALA A 21 26.10 28.98 21.11
N PRO A 22 27.20 29.64 20.76
CA PRO A 22 27.54 29.98 19.38
C PRO A 22 28.21 28.81 18.65
N VAL A 23 27.80 28.64 17.39
CA VAL A 23 28.41 27.68 16.45
C VAL A 23 29.75 28.25 15.99
N THR A 24 30.82 27.55 16.29
CA THR A 24 32.16 27.81 15.73
C THR A 24 32.26 27.04 14.40
N GLU A 25 32.39 27.78 13.31
CA GLU A 25 32.84 27.25 12.02
C GLU A 25 34.26 26.69 12.17
N THR A 26 34.41 25.40 11.87
CA THR A 26 35.72 24.81 11.55
C THR A 26 35.72 24.46 10.07
N ALA A 27 36.54 25.17 9.34
CA ALA A 27 36.81 24.95 7.93
C ALA A 27 37.55 23.63 7.68
N GLY A 28 37.10 22.97 6.67
CA GLY A 28 37.72 22.19 5.64
C GLY A 28 38.88 21.24 5.98
N THR A 29 38.64 19.98 5.66
CA THR A 29 39.72 19.16 5.09
C THR A 29 39.20 18.59 3.80
N ASP A 30 40.00 18.81 2.75
CA ASP A 30 39.81 18.31 1.41
C ASP A 30 39.48 16.78 1.43
N ALA A 31 38.30 16.42 1.04
CA ALA A 31 37.99 15.03 0.69
C ALA A 31 38.62 14.81 -0.68
N GLU A 32 39.51 13.82 -0.77
CA GLU A 32 40.03 13.30 -2.01
C GLU A 32 38.84 12.99 -2.95
N THR A 33 38.89 13.62 -4.13
CA THR A 33 38.02 13.26 -5.23
C THR A 33 38.44 11.86 -5.75
N GLY A 34 38.02 10.81 -5.07
CA GLY A 34 37.89 9.52 -5.70
C GLY A 34 36.89 9.71 -6.85
N THR A 35 37.28 9.37 -8.05
CA THR A 35 36.35 9.21 -9.17
C THR A 35 35.45 8.04 -8.81
N SER A 36 34.33 8.31 -8.11
CA SER A 36 33.32 7.32 -7.91
C SER A 36 32.75 6.97 -9.28
N ASP A 37 32.64 5.68 -9.55
CA ASP A 37 31.95 5.12 -10.72
C ASP A 37 30.42 5.27 -10.54
N GLU A 38 30.01 6.41 -9.96
CA GLU A 38 28.62 6.78 -9.71
C GLU A 38 28.03 7.36 -10.97
N GLY A 39 26.93 6.76 -11.42
CA GLY A 39 26.16 7.26 -12.54
C GLY A 39 25.53 8.62 -12.25
N LYS A 40 25.06 9.28 -13.29
CA LYS A 40 24.28 10.53 -13.21
C LYS A 40 22.84 10.37 -13.66
N VAL A 41 22.36 9.14 -13.70
CA VAL A 41 20.97 8.80 -14.01
C VAL A 41 20.34 8.13 -12.81
N LEU A 42 19.20 8.65 -12.37
CA LEU A 42 18.34 8.05 -11.35
C LEU A 42 17.21 7.31 -12.07
N ASN A 43 17.29 5.99 -12.14
CA ASN A 43 16.27 5.15 -12.75
C ASN A 43 15.21 4.74 -11.72
N ILE A 44 13.98 5.20 -11.92
CA ILE A 44 12.84 4.91 -11.04
C ILE A 44 11.86 4.00 -11.77
N TYR A 45 11.56 2.82 -11.18
CA TYR A 45 10.64 1.83 -11.72
C TYR A 45 9.31 1.87 -10.98
N CYS A 46 8.21 2.04 -11.70
CA CYS A 46 6.86 2.10 -11.15
C CYS A 46 5.83 1.54 -12.16
N TRP A 47 4.60 1.29 -11.67
CA TRP A 47 3.54 0.70 -12.51
C TRP A 47 2.57 1.73 -13.10
N ASN A 48 2.57 2.96 -12.58
CA ASN A 48 1.76 4.07 -13.06
C ASN A 48 2.44 5.41 -12.77
N GLU A 49 1.75 6.51 -13.09
CA GLU A 49 2.27 7.85 -12.92
C GLU A 49 2.05 8.45 -11.51
N GLU A 50 1.42 7.73 -10.59
CA GLU A 50 1.05 8.30 -9.28
C GLU A 50 2.29 8.73 -8.48
N PHE A 51 3.28 7.86 -8.33
CA PHE A 51 4.51 8.23 -7.63
C PHE A 51 5.29 9.31 -8.37
N LYS A 52 5.32 9.25 -9.72
CA LYS A 52 5.92 10.30 -10.53
C LYS A 52 5.30 11.66 -10.22
N SER A 53 3.97 11.78 -10.25
CA SER A 53 3.29 13.05 -9.96
C SER A 53 3.61 13.56 -8.54
N ARG A 54 3.64 12.66 -7.54
CA ARG A 54 3.99 13.04 -6.16
C ARG A 54 5.41 13.64 -6.06
N LEU A 55 6.39 13.01 -6.75
CA LEU A 55 7.76 13.52 -6.77
C LEU A 55 7.84 14.83 -7.54
N THR A 56 7.27 14.90 -8.73
CA THR A 56 7.38 16.08 -9.61
C THR A 56 6.67 17.30 -9.02
N ASP A 57 5.54 17.10 -8.34
CA ASP A 57 4.76 18.19 -7.74
C ASP A 57 5.39 18.74 -6.45
N HIS A 58 6.21 17.93 -5.76
CA HIS A 58 6.63 18.26 -4.39
C HIS A 58 8.14 18.29 -4.19
N TYR A 59 8.96 17.69 -5.06
CA TYR A 59 10.40 17.66 -4.89
C TYR A 59 11.05 18.96 -5.39
N PRO A 60 11.74 19.71 -4.52
CA PRO A 60 12.36 20.97 -4.93
C PRO A 60 13.44 20.75 -5.99
N GLY A 61 13.38 21.54 -7.06
CA GLY A 61 14.41 21.51 -8.11
C GLY A 61 14.22 20.45 -9.18
N TYR A 62 13.12 19.65 -9.13
CA TYR A 62 12.75 18.82 -10.28
C TYR A 62 12.32 19.67 -11.46
N THR A 63 12.83 19.35 -12.65
CA THR A 63 12.43 19.97 -13.92
C THR A 63 12.08 18.87 -14.91
N GLU A 64 10.85 18.88 -15.45
CA GLU A 64 10.42 17.94 -16.47
C GLU A 64 11.11 18.28 -17.81
N VAL A 65 11.62 17.24 -18.49
CA VAL A 65 12.19 17.34 -19.84
C VAL A 65 11.20 16.78 -20.85
N ASP A 66 10.62 15.60 -20.55
CA ASP A 66 9.56 14.96 -21.33
C ASP A 66 8.73 14.04 -20.41
N ALA A 67 7.78 13.30 -20.98
CA ALA A 67 6.86 12.44 -20.22
C ALA A 67 7.57 11.37 -19.36
N THR A 68 8.80 10.99 -19.68
CA THR A 68 9.54 9.92 -19.01
C THR A 68 10.87 10.37 -18.43
N THR A 69 11.24 11.63 -18.60
CA THR A 69 12.55 12.15 -18.24
C THR A 69 12.43 13.51 -17.55
N GLY A 70 13.20 13.68 -16.52
CA GLY A 70 13.39 14.97 -15.84
C GLY A 70 14.81 15.15 -15.33
N THR A 71 15.07 16.25 -14.64
CA THR A 71 16.37 16.54 -14.02
C THR A 71 16.21 17.04 -12.60
N ILE A 72 17.18 16.71 -11.74
CA ILE A 72 17.37 17.29 -10.40
C ILE A 72 18.85 17.71 -10.32
N GLY A 73 19.12 19.00 -10.44
CA GLY A 73 20.49 19.49 -10.59
C GLY A 73 21.15 18.92 -11.84
N ASP A 74 22.26 18.21 -11.68
CA ASP A 74 23.02 17.54 -12.76
C ASP A 74 22.67 16.03 -12.92
N VAL A 75 21.68 15.55 -12.17
CA VAL A 75 21.17 14.18 -12.26
C VAL A 75 19.98 14.11 -13.21
N THR A 76 20.03 13.19 -14.16
CA THR A 76 18.88 12.85 -15.01
C THR A 76 17.99 11.85 -14.30
N VAL A 77 16.70 12.15 -14.16
CA VAL A 77 15.69 11.22 -13.63
C VAL A 77 14.98 10.52 -14.78
N LYS A 78 14.99 9.19 -14.80
CA LYS A 78 14.27 8.38 -15.78
C LYS A 78 13.14 7.60 -15.12
N TRP A 79 11.93 7.75 -15.66
CA TRP A 79 10.73 7.05 -15.22
C TRP A 79 10.49 5.82 -16.08
N ASN A 80 10.68 4.64 -15.50
CA ASN A 80 10.45 3.36 -16.14
C ASN A 80 9.06 2.85 -15.72
N ILE A 81 8.02 3.30 -16.43
CA ILE A 81 6.62 2.99 -16.10
C ILE A 81 6.17 1.78 -16.89
N THR A 82 5.80 0.72 -16.20
CA THR A 82 5.24 -0.51 -16.78
C THR A 82 3.91 -0.82 -16.09
N PRO A 83 2.75 -0.73 -16.77
CA PRO A 83 1.47 -1.14 -16.18
C PRO A 83 1.53 -2.56 -15.61
N ASN A 84 0.80 -2.79 -14.52
CA ASN A 84 0.87 -4.08 -13.81
C ASN A 84 -0.19 -5.10 -14.30
N ASP A 85 -0.73 -4.91 -15.50
CA ASP A 85 -1.63 -5.88 -16.13
C ASP A 85 -0.89 -7.23 -16.27
N ASP A 86 -1.54 -8.32 -15.89
CA ASP A 86 -0.96 -9.68 -15.93
C ASP A 86 0.41 -9.80 -15.24
N ASN A 87 0.64 -9.04 -14.17
CA ASN A 87 1.93 -8.93 -13.46
C ASN A 87 3.10 -8.42 -14.33
N ALA A 88 2.83 -7.68 -15.41
CA ALA A 88 3.85 -7.22 -16.33
C ALA A 88 4.92 -6.37 -15.64
N TYR A 89 4.53 -5.48 -14.71
CA TYR A 89 5.47 -4.69 -13.91
C TYR A 89 6.44 -5.56 -13.12
N GLN A 90 5.94 -6.51 -12.33
CA GLN A 90 6.77 -7.39 -11.51
C GLN A 90 7.70 -8.25 -12.38
N ASN A 91 7.19 -8.80 -13.48
CA ASN A 91 7.98 -9.61 -14.42
C ASN A 91 9.12 -8.80 -15.05
N ASN A 92 8.85 -7.55 -15.43
CA ASN A 92 9.87 -6.65 -15.98
C ASN A 92 10.91 -6.26 -14.93
N LEU A 93 10.47 -5.93 -13.71
CA LEU A 93 11.35 -5.60 -12.58
C LEU A 93 12.28 -6.77 -12.26
N ASP A 94 11.75 -7.98 -12.12
CA ASP A 94 12.54 -9.18 -11.86
C ASP A 94 13.60 -9.43 -12.93
N ALA A 95 13.19 -9.37 -14.20
CA ALA A 95 14.10 -9.58 -15.32
C ALA A 95 15.23 -8.54 -15.40
N THR A 96 14.97 -7.33 -14.93
CA THR A 96 15.96 -6.24 -14.91
C THR A 96 16.86 -6.35 -13.68
N LEU A 97 16.33 -6.65 -12.50
CA LEU A 97 17.11 -6.85 -11.27
C LEU A 97 18.12 -8.00 -11.42
N LEU A 98 17.79 -9.06 -12.16
CA LEU A 98 18.74 -10.16 -12.45
C LEU A 98 19.99 -9.71 -13.21
N LYS A 99 19.96 -8.57 -13.89
CA LYS A 99 21.07 -7.98 -14.63
C LYS A 99 21.77 -6.84 -13.88
N GLN A 100 21.27 -6.50 -12.69
CA GLN A 100 21.69 -5.33 -11.91
C GLN A 100 23.20 -5.31 -11.63
N ALA A 101 23.79 -6.48 -11.34
CA ALA A 101 25.21 -6.57 -11.00
C ALA A 101 26.14 -6.22 -12.18
N ASP A 102 25.74 -6.56 -13.41
CA ASP A 102 26.54 -6.37 -14.62
C ASP A 102 26.16 -5.09 -15.38
N ALA A 103 25.14 -4.35 -14.91
CA ALA A 103 24.68 -3.13 -15.55
C ALA A 103 25.69 -1.98 -15.34
N ALA A 104 25.85 -1.12 -16.36
CA ALA A 104 26.59 0.13 -16.20
C ALA A 104 25.90 1.03 -15.17
N ALA A 105 26.64 1.93 -14.53
CA ALA A 105 26.12 2.76 -13.44
C ALA A 105 24.80 3.47 -13.81
N ASP A 106 24.73 4.10 -14.98
CA ASP A 106 23.56 4.83 -15.48
C ASP A 106 22.39 3.93 -15.95
N ASP A 107 22.58 2.61 -15.99
CA ASP A 107 21.55 1.63 -16.40
C ASP A 107 21.02 0.80 -15.21
N LYS A 108 21.57 1.00 -14.02
CA LYS A 108 21.10 0.34 -12.80
C LYS A 108 19.74 0.86 -12.37
N ILE A 109 18.96 -0.01 -11.73
CA ILE A 109 17.75 0.42 -11.01
C ILE A 109 18.19 1.06 -9.69
N ASP A 110 17.77 2.28 -9.43
CA ASP A 110 18.08 3.00 -8.20
C ASP A 110 16.90 2.97 -7.22
N ILE A 111 15.69 3.15 -7.75
CA ILE A 111 14.46 3.08 -6.97
C ILE A 111 13.45 2.23 -7.72
N PHE A 112 12.80 1.32 -7.02
CA PHE A 112 11.64 0.61 -7.55
C PHE A 112 10.51 0.57 -6.52
N LEU A 113 9.28 0.63 -7.00
CA LEU A 113 8.10 0.55 -6.15
C LEU A 113 7.66 -0.90 -5.96
N VAL A 114 7.13 -1.19 -4.78
CA VAL A 114 6.51 -2.46 -4.44
C VAL A 114 5.23 -2.22 -3.67
N GLU A 115 4.25 -3.08 -3.87
CA GLU A 115 3.07 -3.13 -3.00
C GLU A 115 3.33 -4.05 -1.80
N ALA A 116 2.60 -3.81 -0.71
CA ALA A 116 2.70 -4.61 0.52
C ALA A 116 2.54 -6.11 0.26
N ASP A 117 1.78 -6.49 -0.76
CA ASP A 117 1.49 -7.88 -1.11
C ASP A 117 2.71 -8.69 -1.51
N TYR A 118 3.68 -8.05 -2.15
CA TYR A 118 4.86 -8.72 -2.66
C TYR A 118 6.18 -8.05 -2.21
N ALA A 119 6.14 -7.10 -1.27
CA ALA A 119 7.34 -6.46 -0.74
C ALA A 119 8.33 -7.48 -0.16
N LEU A 120 7.83 -8.52 0.53
CA LEU A 120 8.65 -9.60 1.09
C LEU A 120 9.48 -10.37 0.07
N LYS A 121 9.09 -10.34 -1.21
CA LYS A 121 9.87 -10.95 -2.29
C LYS A 121 11.25 -10.30 -2.46
N TYR A 122 11.38 -9.01 -2.09
CA TYR A 122 12.58 -8.22 -2.37
C TYR A 122 13.38 -7.86 -1.13
N VAL A 123 12.73 -7.67 0.04
CA VAL A 123 13.39 -7.14 1.25
C VAL A 123 14.49 -8.03 1.82
N ASP A 124 14.41 -9.36 1.60
CA ASP A 124 15.45 -10.31 2.01
C ASP A 124 16.50 -10.58 0.92
N THR A 125 16.49 -9.79 -0.16
CA THR A 125 17.45 -9.93 -1.27
C THR A 125 18.53 -8.86 -1.24
N ASP A 126 19.62 -9.09 -1.97
CA ASP A 126 20.69 -8.11 -2.17
C ASP A 126 20.29 -7.00 -3.16
N TYR A 127 19.08 -7.04 -3.71
CA TYR A 127 18.56 -5.95 -4.58
C TYR A 127 18.09 -4.73 -3.79
N THR A 128 17.95 -4.85 -2.47
CA THR A 128 17.54 -3.76 -1.59
C THR A 128 18.62 -3.47 -0.58
N MET A 129 18.92 -2.20 -0.37
CA MET A 129 19.87 -1.74 0.63
C MET A 129 19.18 -1.33 1.93
N ALA A 130 19.93 -1.24 3.03
CA ALA A 130 19.40 -0.69 4.26
C ALA A 130 19.12 0.81 4.10
N VAL A 131 17.97 1.26 4.57
CA VAL A 131 17.59 2.69 4.52
C VAL A 131 18.57 3.56 5.30
N SER A 132 19.16 3.02 6.37
CA SER A 132 20.22 3.68 7.15
C SER A 132 21.49 3.99 6.34
N ASP A 133 21.80 3.18 5.32
CA ASP A 133 22.98 3.39 4.46
C ASP A 133 22.81 4.63 3.56
N LEU A 134 21.57 5.11 3.39
CA LEU A 134 21.23 6.35 2.73
C LEU A 134 21.30 7.58 3.68
N GLY A 135 21.71 7.39 4.93
CA GLY A 135 21.75 8.42 5.95
C GLY A 135 20.41 8.79 6.57
N ILE A 136 19.35 8.01 6.28
CA ILE A 136 18.01 8.21 6.86
C ILE A 136 17.97 7.54 8.23
N THR A 137 17.61 8.30 9.26
CA THR A 137 17.61 7.87 10.66
C THR A 137 16.22 7.55 11.19
N ASP A 138 16.15 6.88 12.33
CA ASP A 138 14.87 6.63 13.03
C ASP A 138 14.15 7.95 13.40
N SER A 139 14.89 9.03 13.65
CA SER A 139 14.32 10.35 13.92
C SER A 139 13.56 10.88 12.71
N ASP A 140 14.08 10.69 11.50
CA ASP A 140 13.43 11.12 10.24
C ASP A 140 12.13 10.35 10.03
N LEU A 141 12.09 9.09 10.46
CA LEU A 141 10.97 8.17 10.32
C LEU A 141 10.01 8.14 11.52
N SER A 142 10.22 9.02 12.51
CA SER A 142 9.46 9.01 13.78
C SER A 142 7.95 9.23 13.62
N LYS A 143 7.52 9.85 12.53
CA LYS A 143 6.10 10.10 12.21
C LYS A 143 5.51 9.08 11.23
N GLN A 144 6.30 8.14 10.72
CA GLN A 144 5.82 7.10 9.83
C GLN A 144 5.07 6.02 10.62
N TYR A 145 3.95 5.54 10.09
CA TYR A 145 3.20 4.45 10.75
C TYR A 145 4.03 3.17 10.80
N GLN A 146 4.01 2.50 11.95
CA GLN A 146 4.82 1.29 12.16
C GLN A 146 4.50 0.19 11.14
N TYR A 147 3.22 -0.07 10.84
CA TYR A 147 2.83 -1.10 9.88
C TYR A 147 3.42 -0.89 8.48
N THR A 148 3.67 0.37 8.07
CA THR A 148 4.30 0.67 6.77
C THR A 148 5.80 0.39 6.77
N LYS A 149 6.44 0.39 7.93
CA LYS A 149 7.83 -0.03 8.10
C LYS A 149 7.94 -1.55 8.18
N ASP A 150 7.01 -2.20 8.86
CA ASP A 150 7.04 -3.65 9.07
C ASP A 150 7.01 -4.43 7.74
N VAL A 151 6.24 -3.97 6.74
CA VAL A 151 6.14 -4.64 5.43
C VAL A 151 7.40 -4.53 4.57
N VAL A 152 8.32 -3.64 4.89
CA VAL A 152 9.60 -3.44 4.18
C VAL A 152 10.82 -3.65 5.10
N THR A 153 10.59 -4.33 6.22
CA THR A 153 11.64 -4.79 7.12
C THR A 153 11.95 -6.26 6.83
N ASN A 154 13.21 -6.58 6.62
CA ASN A 154 13.63 -7.94 6.31
C ASN A 154 13.63 -8.87 7.54
N SER A 155 13.95 -10.15 7.34
CA SER A 155 14.00 -11.17 8.40
C SER A 155 15.01 -10.87 9.52
N ASP A 156 16.04 -10.07 9.24
CA ASP A 156 17.07 -9.64 10.20
C ASP A 156 16.67 -8.36 10.95
N GLY A 157 15.48 -7.82 10.71
CA GLY A 157 15.00 -6.59 11.35
C GLY A 157 15.55 -5.31 10.72
N VAL A 158 16.13 -5.38 9.52
CA VAL A 158 16.67 -4.22 8.81
C VAL A 158 15.62 -3.60 7.90
N LEU A 159 15.40 -2.30 8.03
CA LEU A 159 14.49 -1.55 7.15
C LEU A 159 15.11 -1.39 5.76
N LYS A 160 14.44 -1.92 4.74
CA LYS A 160 14.91 -2.00 3.35
C LYS A 160 14.14 -1.10 2.36
N GLY A 161 13.14 -0.39 2.84
CA GLY A 161 12.33 0.49 2.02
C GLY A 161 11.55 1.49 2.84
N LEU A 162 10.88 2.41 2.16
CA LEU A 162 10.05 3.44 2.77
C LEU A 162 8.68 3.46 2.10
N SER A 163 7.66 3.73 2.87
CA SER A 163 6.32 3.96 2.33
C SER A 163 6.06 5.45 2.16
N TRP A 164 5.58 5.83 0.99
CA TRP A 164 5.14 7.18 0.68
C TRP A 164 3.64 7.37 0.89
N GLN A 165 2.92 6.30 1.24
CA GLN A 165 1.46 6.28 1.34
C GLN A 165 1.01 5.43 2.53
N GLY A 166 0.04 5.95 3.30
CA GLY A 166 -0.71 5.14 4.27
C GLY A 166 -2.02 4.68 3.63
N CYS A 167 -2.28 3.37 3.65
CA CYS A 167 -3.47 2.77 3.04
C CYS A 167 -4.31 2.03 4.09
N PRO A 168 -5.01 2.75 5.00
CA PRO A 168 -5.91 2.09 5.92
C PRO A 168 -7.06 1.43 5.15
N GLY A 169 -7.36 0.17 5.49
CA GLY A 169 -8.54 -0.53 4.97
C GLY A 169 -9.81 0.00 5.61
N VAL A 170 -10.81 0.27 4.79
CA VAL A 170 -12.13 0.75 5.22
C VAL A 170 -13.24 0.04 4.44
N LEU A 171 -14.46 0.12 4.96
CA LEU A 171 -15.66 -0.29 4.25
C LEU A 171 -16.31 0.95 3.65
N PHE A 172 -16.47 0.97 2.33
CA PHE A 172 -17.27 1.95 1.60
C PHE A 172 -18.66 1.38 1.37
N TYR A 173 -19.68 2.17 1.49
CA TYR A 173 -21.05 1.72 1.21
C TYR A 173 -21.86 2.72 0.42
N ASN A 174 -22.79 2.21 -0.36
CA ASN A 174 -23.78 2.99 -1.09
C ASN A 174 -24.82 3.53 -0.10
N ARG A 175 -24.84 4.84 0.11
CA ARG A 175 -25.72 5.51 1.06
C ARG A 175 -27.19 5.38 0.69
N ASP A 176 -27.51 5.40 -0.60
CA ASP A 176 -28.90 5.25 -1.08
C ASP A 176 -29.42 3.83 -0.81
N ALA A 177 -28.59 2.80 -1.03
CA ALA A 177 -28.91 1.43 -0.71
C ALA A 177 -29.07 1.24 0.81
N ALA A 178 -28.16 1.80 1.61
CA ALA A 178 -28.26 1.78 3.07
C ALA A 178 -29.58 2.38 3.55
N LYS A 179 -29.92 3.57 3.06
CA LYS A 179 -31.15 4.27 3.42
C LYS A 179 -32.39 3.49 3.01
N ALA A 180 -32.40 2.93 1.80
CA ALA A 180 -33.55 2.21 1.27
C ALA A 180 -33.78 0.86 1.98
N VAL A 181 -32.70 0.15 2.35
CA VAL A 181 -32.80 -1.24 2.87
C VAL A 181 -32.66 -1.28 4.40
N LEU A 182 -31.76 -0.48 4.95
CA LEU A 182 -31.47 -0.48 6.40
C LEU A 182 -32.20 0.63 7.15
N GLY A 183 -32.80 1.59 6.45
CA GLY A 183 -33.56 2.70 7.02
C GLY A 183 -32.71 3.94 7.40
N SER A 184 -31.40 3.84 7.31
CA SER A 184 -30.47 4.94 7.60
C SER A 184 -29.25 4.90 6.68
N ASP A 185 -28.72 6.07 6.36
CA ASP A 185 -27.45 6.24 5.66
C ASP A 185 -26.35 6.84 6.58
N ASP A 186 -26.63 6.92 7.88
CA ASP A 186 -25.64 7.37 8.87
C ASP A 186 -24.62 6.26 9.15
N PRO A 187 -23.28 6.57 9.07
CA PRO A 187 -22.26 5.55 9.26
C PRO A 187 -22.32 4.83 10.62
N SER A 188 -22.74 5.51 11.69
CA SER A 188 -22.85 4.92 13.02
C SER A 188 -24.01 3.91 13.12
N GLU A 189 -25.09 4.14 12.37
CA GLU A 189 -26.22 3.21 12.27
C GLU A 189 -25.87 2.04 11.34
N VAL A 190 -25.27 2.31 10.17
CA VAL A 190 -24.85 1.28 9.21
C VAL A 190 -23.84 0.33 9.84
N GLN A 191 -22.94 0.83 10.72
CA GLN A 191 -21.98 0.00 11.44
C GLN A 191 -22.64 -1.16 12.19
N ASN A 192 -23.87 -1.03 12.69
CA ASN A 192 -24.57 -2.11 13.37
C ASN A 192 -24.91 -3.29 12.46
N TYR A 193 -24.96 -3.08 11.15
CA TYR A 193 -25.28 -4.07 10.13
C TYR A 193 -24.06 -4.74 9.52
N VAL A 194 -22.85 -4.20 9.77
CA VAL A 194 -21.60 -4.68 9.16
C VAL A 194 -20.46 -4.84 10.19
N LYS A 195 -20.76 -4.86 11.47
CA LYS A 195 -19.78 -4.88 12.57
C LYS A 195 -19.05 -6.21 12.75
N ASP A 196 -19.63 -7.28 12.28
CA ASP A 196 -19.10 -8.64 12.30
C ASP A 196 -19.66 -9.45 11.11
N TRP A 197 -19.10 -10.64 10.86
CA TRP A 197 -19.49 -11.45 9.71
C TRP A 197 -20.94 -11.98 9.80
N ASP A 198 -21.46 -12.25 11.00
CA ASP A 198 -22.83 -12.69 11.18
C ASP A 198 -23.82 -11.60 10.76
N THR A 199 -23.62 -10.38 11.25
CA THR A 199 -24.46 -9.23 10.87
C THR A 199 -24.24 -8.81 9.41
N PHE A 200 -23.03 -8.97 8.86
CA PHE A 200 -22.74 -8.74 7.44
C PHE A 200 -23.51 -9.72 6.54
N ASN A 201 -23.48 -11.02 6.86
CA ASN A 201 -24.20 -12.05 6.10
C ASN A 201 -25.72 -11.86 6.19
N ASP A 202 -26.24 -11.47 7.35
CA ASP A 202 -27.68 -11.13 7.47
C ASP A 202 -28.04 -9.88 6.67
N THR A 203 -27.13 -8.94 6.54
CA THR A 203 -27.29 -7.76 5.70
C THR A 203 -27.23 -8.13 4.22
N ALA A 204 -26.39 -9.09 3.83
CA ALA A 204 -26.33 -9.60 2.46
C ALA A 204 -27.69 -10.13 1.98
N LYS A 205 -28.39 -10.88 2.82
CA LYS A 205 -29.76 -11.38 2.54
C LYS A 205 -30.74 -10.21 2.30
N LYS A 206 -30.71 -9.20 3.18
CA LYS A 206 -31.59 -8.03 3.03
C LYS A 206 -31.30 -7.24 1.76
N MET A 207 -30.02 -7.07 1.42
CA MET A 207 -29.60 -6.40 0.20
C MET A 207 -30.08 -7.16 -1.04
N LYS A 208 -29.90 -8.50 -1.07
CA LYS A 208 -30.39 -9.36 -2.15
C LYS A 208 -31.90 -9.23 -2.35
N ASP A 209 -32.68 -9.29 -1.26
CA ASP A 209 -34.14 -9.17 -1.31
C ASP A 209 -34.59 -7.82 -1.90
N ALA A 210 -33.77 -6.78 -1.76
CA ALA A 210 -33.97 -5.45 -2.33
C ALA A 210 -33.33 -5.26 -3.71
N GLY A 211 -32.74 -6.29 -4.31
CA GLY A 211 -32.13 -6.26 -5.63
C GLY A 211 -30.71 -5.68 -5.69
N TYR A 212 -29.99 -5.73 -4.57
CA TYR A 212 -28.57 -5.39 -4.49
C TYR A 212 -27.72 -6.64 -4.23
N THR A 213 -26.45 -6.60 -4.64
CA THR A 213 -25.43 -7.52 -4.10
C THR A 213 -24.72 -6.87 -2.93
N ILE A 214 -24.26 -7.67 -1.97
CA ILE A 214 -23.55 -7.13 -0.79
C ILE A 214 -22.20 -6.55 -1.21
N THR A 215 -21.44 -7.23 -2.08
CA THR A 215 -20.19 -6.78 -2.70
C THR A 215 -20.23 -7.06 -4.21
N SER A 216 -19.34 -6.44 -4.96
CA SER A 216 -19.21 -6.62 -6.43
C SER A 216 -18.55 -7.95 -6.78
N SER A 217 -17.69 -8.45 -5.89
CA SER A 217 -16.96 -9.70 -6.00
C SER A 217 -16.88 -10.39 -4.65
N ALA A 218 -16.91 -11.71 -4.62
CA ALA A 218 -16.56 -12.48 -3.42
C ALA A 218 -15.11 -12.17 -2.95
N ASN A 219 -14.23 -11.77 -3.88
CA ASN A 219 -12.86 -11.41 -3.57
C ASN A 219 -12.73 -10.06 -2.84
N ASP A 220 -13.75 -9.21 -2.82
CA ASP A 220 -13.72 -7.92 -2.11
C ASP A 220 -13.46 -8.07 -0.61
N THR A 221 -13.88 -9.19 -0.02
CA THR A 221 -13.70 -9.48 1.41
C THR A 221 -12.32 -10.08 1.75
N TYR A 222 -11.56 -10.57 0.76
CA TYR A 222 -10.32 -11.32 0.98
C TYR A 222 -9.33 -10.60 1.91
N ARG A 223 -9.12 -9.30 1.70
CA ARG A 223 -8.15 -8.52 2.50
C ARG A 223 -8.50 -8.44 3.98
N VAL A 224 -9.78 -8.44 4.31
CA VAL A 224 -10.22 -8.43 5.71
C VAL A 224 -9.84 -9.74 6.42
N TYR A 225 -9.91 -10.87 5.72
CA TYR A 225 -9.49 -12.16 6.27
C TYR A 225 -7.97 -12.33 6.23
N SER A 226 -7.32 -12.03 5.11
CA SER A 226 -5.89 -12.22 4.93
C SER A 226 -5.04 -11.34 5.85
N ASN A 227 -5.50 -10.14 6.19
CA ASN A 227 -4.82 -9.27 7.17
C ASN A 227 -4.93 -9.77 8.63
N ASN A 228 -5.74 -10.80 8.87
CA ASN A 228 -5.90 -11.42 10.20
C ASN A 228 -5.28 -12.81 10.29
N VAL A 229 -4.50 -13.25 9.29
CA VAL A 229 -3.78 -14.53 9.37
C VAL A 229 -2.77 -14.53 10.50
N THR A 230 -2.61 -15.69 11.12
CA THR A 230 -1.74 -15.88 12.30
C THR A 230 -0.58 -16.82 12.00
N SER A 231 -0.59 -17.46 10.85
CA SER A 231 0.42 -18.44 10.45
C SER A 231 0.93 -18.16 9.02
N LYS A 232 2.15 -18.64 8.75
CA LYS A 232 2.77 -18.54 7.42
C LYS A 232 2.15 -19.55 6.46
N TRP A 233 2.19 -19.26 5.16
CA TRP A 233 1.78 -20.20 4.10
C TRP A 233 2.63 -21.46 4.01
N VAL A 234 3.86 -21.41 4.50
CA VAL A 234 4.76 -22.56 4.56
C VAL A 234 5.25 -22.73 5.99
N VAL A 235 5.00 -23.90 6.57
CA VAL A 235 5.47 -24.31 7.90
C VAL A 235 6.13 -25.69 7.76
N ASP A 236 7.35 -25.83 8.23
CA ASP A 236 8.16 -27.06 8.15
C ASP A 236 8.23 -27.66 6.72
N GLY A 237 8.33 -26.79 5.71
CA GLY A 237 8.43 -27.17 4.30
C GLY A 237 7.10 -27.66 3.68
N LYS A 238 5.98 -27.47 4.36
CA LYS A 238 4.64 -27.87 3.88
C LYS A 238 3.74 -26.64 3.73
N ILE A 239 2.85 -26.70 2.75
CA ILE A 239 1.78 -25.70 2.58
C ILE A 239 0.90 -25.75 3.84
N ASN A 240 0.71 -24.58 4.41
CA ASN A 240 -0.17 -24.36 5.56
C ASN A 240 -1.20 -23.29 5.16
N ILE A 241 -2.46 -23.64 5.27
CA ILE A 241 -3.56 -22.70 4.99
C ILE A 241 -4.13 -22.27 6.34
N ASP A 242 -4.01 -20.97 6.64
CA ASP A 242 -4.52 -20.39 7.88
C ASP A 242 -6.05 -20.51 7.96
N ASP A 243 -6.58 -20.72 9.16
CA ASP A 243 -8.01 -20.87 9.40
C ASP A 243 -8.83 -19.66 8.92
N ASN A 244 -8.27 -18.44 8.96
CA ASN A 244 -8.93 -17.26 8.42
C ASN A 244 -9.07 -17.32 6.90
N ILE A 245 -8.09 -17.89 6.21
CA ILE A 245 -8.19 -18.10 4.75
C ILE A 245 -9.24 -19.15 4.41
N MET A 246 -9.30 -20.27 5.16
CA MET A 246 -10.33 -21.28 4.96
C MET A 246 -11.71 -20.70 5.26
N LYS A 247 -11.84 -19.89 6.31
CA LYS A 247 -13.12 -19.22 6.61
C LYS A 247 -13.54 -18.28 5.47
N TRP A 248 -12.60 -17.53 4.88
CA TRP A 248 -12.92 -16.73 3.70
C TRP A 248 -13.44 -17.57 2.54
N VAL A 249 -12.83 -18.72 2.28
CA VAL A 249 -13.29 -19.65 1.22
C VAL A 249 -14.71 -20.10 1.47
N ASP A 250 -15.02 -20.53 2.69
CA ASP A 250 -16.35 -21.03 3.05
C ASP A 250 -17.41 -19.91 2.99
N ASP A 251 -17.15 -18.77 3.63
CA ASP A 251 -18.08 -17.62 3.65
C ASP A 251 -18.31 -17.07 2.22
N SER A 252 -17.26 -16.97 1.41
CA SER A 252 -17.38 -16.52 0.02
C SER A 252 -18.21 -17.49 -0.83
N LYS A 253 -17.99 -18.80 -0.63
CA LYS A 253 -18.79 -19.83 -1.31
C LYS A 253 -20.26 -19.73 -0.94
N GLU A 254 -20.58 -19.56 0.34
CA GLU A 254 -21.97 -19.40 0.81
C GLU A 254 -22.65 -18.18 0.18
N LEU A 255 -21.97 -17.02 0.15
CA LEU A 255 -22.49 -15.80 -0.45
C LEU A 255 -22.73 -15.95 -1.97
N VAL A 256 -21.81 -16.62 -2.67
CA VAL A 256 -21.95 -16.88 -4.12
C VAL A 256 -23.09 -17.85 -4.40
N ASP A 257 -23.14 -18.98 -3.69
CA ASP A 257 -24.18 -20.00 -3.87
C ASP A 257 -25.58 -19.43 -3.54
N ALA A 258 -25.65 -18.54 -2.56
CA ALA A 258 -26.87 -17.83 -2.23
C ALA A 258 -27.21 -16.70 -3.22
N GLY A 259 -26.31 -16.29 -4.11
CA GLY A 259 -26.48 -15.15 -5.01
C GLY A 259 -26.59 -13.82 -4.27
N GLU A 260 -25.89 -13.68 -3.15
CA GLU A 260 -25.88 -12.52 -2.27
C GLU A 260 -24.70 -11.57 -2.58
N THR A 261 -23.68 -12.05 -3.28
CA THR A 261 -22.54 -11.28 -3.78
C THR A 261 -22.40 -11.36 -5.29
N GLY A 262 -21.73 -10.38 -5.89
CA GLY A 262 -21.31 -10.44 -7.28
C GLY A 262 -20.12 -11.39 -7.48
N THR A 263 -19.84 -11.68 -8.76
CA THR A 263 -18.77 -12.59 -9.19
C THR A 263 -17.83 -11.96 -10.20
N TYR A 264 -17.81 -10.63 -10.25
CA TYR A 264 -16.92 -9.92 -11.15
C TYR A 264 -15.46 -10.07 -10.71
N GLU A 265 -14.57 -10.10 -11.68
CA GLU A 265 -13.15 -10.06 -11.42
C GLU A 265 -12.75 -8.69 -10.84
N LEU A 266 -11.92 -8.68 -9.79
CA LEU A 266 -11.43 -7.45 -9.17
C LEU A 266 -10.76 -6.56 -10.23
N TRP A 267 -11.01 -5.27 -10.15
CA TRP A 267 -10.47 -4.22 -11.03
C TRP A 267 -11.04 -4.19 -12.44
N SER A 268 -11.85 -5.17 -12.84
CA SER A 268 -12.55 -5.12 -14.13
C SER A 268 -13.52 -3.94 -14.21
N ASP A 269 -13.89 -3.55 -15.42
CA ASP A 269 -14.86 -2.47 -15.62
C ASP A 269 -16.24 -2.84 -15.05
N ASP A 270 -16.62 -4.11 -15.07
CA ASP A 270 -17.87 -4.56 -14.48
C ASP A 270 -17.84 -4.49 -12.95
N TRP A 271 -16.71 -4.81 -12.32
CA TRP A 271 -16.52 -4.64 -10.89
C TRP A 271 -16.63 -3.14 -10.50
N LYS A 272 -15.99 -2.23 -11.27
CA LYS A 272 -16.00 -0.79 -11.03
C LYS A 272 -17.39 -0.17 -11.14
N LYS A 273 -18.27 -0.71 -11.98
CA LYS A 273 -19.66 -0.21 -12.10
C LYS A 273 -20.42 -0.21 -10.78
N GLY A 274 -20.05 -1.05 -9.84
CA GLY A 274 -20.68 -1.10 -8.53
C GLY A 274 -20.44 0.12 -7.64
N PHE A 275 -19.45 0.95 -7.95
CA PHE A 275 -19.26 2.25 -7.27
C PHE A 275 -20.33 3.27 -7.64
N TYR A 276 -21.11 3.01 -8.69
CA TYR A 276 -22.17 3.88 -9.20
C TYR A 276 -23.55 3.27 -8.92
N PRO A 277 -24.61 4.10 -8.79
CA PRO A 277 -25.94 3.65 -8.40
C PRO A 277 -26.54 2.54 -9.27
N GLU A 278 -26.25 2.54 -10.56
CA GLU A 278 -26.71 1.53 -11.51
C GLU A 278 -26.10 0.14 -11.32
N GLY A 279 -24.94 0.04 -10.68
CA GLY A 279 -24.25 -1.21 -10.40
C GLY A 279 -24.90 -2.06 -9.31
N LYS A 280 -25.81 -1.48 -8.50
CA LYS A 280 -26.58 -2.20 -7.49
C LYS A 280 -25.71 -2.98 -6.50
N VAL A 281 -24.56 -2.44 -6.13
CA VAL A 281 -23.66 -3.00 -5.11
C VAL A 281 -23.81 -2.19 -3.82
N PHE A 282 -23.89 -2.88 -2.67
CA PHE A 282 -24.01 -2.21 -1.39
C PHE A 282 -22.67 -1.70 -0.88
N CYS A 283 -21.60 -2.53 -0.87
CA CYS A 283 -20.34 -2.09 -0.28
C CYS A 283 -19.10 -2.69 -0.94
N TYR A 284 -17.98 -2.07 -0.61
CA TYR A 284 -16.62 -2.50 -0.96
C TYR A 284 -15.73 -2.45 0.26
N PHE A 285 -14.79 -3.38 0.36
CA PHE A 285 -13.68 -3.30 1.29
C PHE A 285 -12.43 -2.88 0.52
N GLY A 286 -11.79 -1.82 0.95
CA GLY A 286 -10.60 -1.36 0.24
C GLY A 286 -9.86 -0.24 0.96
N PRO A 287 -8.75 0.21 0.39
CA PRO A 287 -7.97 1.32 0.93
C PRO A 287 -8.70 2.66 0.72
N ALA A 288 -8.32 3.66 1.52
CA ALA A 288 -8.97 4.97 1.49
C ALA A 288 -8.94 5.66 0.11
N TRP A 289 -7.99 5.31 -0.76
CA TRP A 289 -7.91 5.86 -2.12
C TRP A 289 -9.01 5.39 -3.08
N PHE A 290 -9.86 4.43 -2.69
CA PHE A 290 -11.07 4.08 -3.45
C PHE A 290 -12.03 5.26 -3.66
N VAL A 291 -11.92 6.33 -2.88
CA VAL A 291 -12.69 7.57 -3.10
C VAL A 291 -12.39 8.25 -4.44
N ASN A 292 -11.36 7.81 -5.14
CA ASN A 292 -10.97 8.34 -6.44
C ASN A 292 -11.57 7.59 -7.65
N PHE A 293 -12.35 6.53 -7.39
CA PHE A 293 -13.08 5.79 -8.42
C PHE A 293 -14.39 6.46 -8.80
#